data_4791dd06e25b040c7c5c17ad9b0fc861
#
_entry.id   4791dd06e25b040c7c5c17ad9b0fc861
#
_cell.length_a   1.000
_cell.length_b   1.000
_cell.length_c   1.000
_cell.angle_alpha   90.00
_cell.angle_beta   90.00
_cell.angle_gamma   90.00
#
_symmetry.space_group_name_H-M   'P 1'
#
loop_
_entity.id
_entity.type
_entity.pdbx_description
1 polymer ?
#
loop_
_entity_poly.entity_id
_entity_poly.type
_entity_poly.pdbx_seq_one_letter_code
_entity_poly.pdbx_strand_id
1 'polypeptide(L)'
;MNFSLSPGRGSPPRSSRPKRPPKQPDDLSGLAVLSNRPFLLLWLAQLSTQVGGNMVIYGLTIIITASYASSSAVSALLLSFLLPAIIFSAIAGVFVDRVDKRHMLLVTNILRGFAFLAIVFAGNNLLMLYLLMVFVSTVTTFFGPAEASMIPFLVPKKQLLAANGLFTLTMNVAFALGFALFGPFVVALANAELLIVIVAALYFVAAAFCWILPSSTAAEAVVTPGQTVADAERAVQTMLGQFVEGITYIREHHNVGWSLSYLGITGALVGILGTLGPGFAKTTLALGEKDFALIVLPLGLGIVMGILVLNSYGRYLPRRRTIEAGMIGMGGLLVLLACALPISNFLHERATSSGLAEASRVVSLLSLVMGIAFMVGAAYAVVAISAQTQLQEDLPEDVRGRVFGVLNMLVSVASLSPILVVGPAADLVGREPVILVVGAFVCLWGAASIVSRRPVVGDVARAPSTPSGAPVDPMTAATSPSDLGVTAAAPARARRSRPGRRARGRAVEDGEAT
;
A
#
# COMPACT_ATOMS: atom_id res chain seq x y z
N MET A 1 67.90 14.67 69.81
CA MET A 1 67.18 13.51 69.29
C MET A 1 66.01 14.04 68.46
N ASN A 2 66.19 14.17 67.13
CA ASN A 2 65.19 14.70 66.23
C ASN A 2 64.46 13.51 65.54
N PHE A 3 63.21 13.35 65.76
CA PHE A 3 62.35 12.45 65.01
C PHE A 3 61.65 13.25 63.92
N SER A 4 62.02 13.01 62.67
CA SER A 4 61.38 13.53 61.49
C SER A 4 60.21 12.58 61.08
N LEU A 5 58.96 13.11 61.10
CA LEU A 5 57.79 12.45 60.64
C LEU A 5 57.61 12.69 59.12
N SER A 6 57.63 11.61 58.35
CA SER A 6 57.38 11.56 56.93
C SER A 6 55.88 11.73 56.61
N PRO A 7 55.48 12.56 55.66
CA PRO A 7 54.06 12.70 55.31
C PRO A 7 53.58 11.51 54.47
N GLY A 8 52.43 10.91 54.90
CA GLY A 8 51.75 9.80 54.24
C GLY A 8 51.25 10.19 52.87
N ARG A 9 51.58 9.34 51.89
CA ARG A 9 50.98 9.40 50.51
C ARG A 9 49.50 9.11 50.56
N GLY A 10 48.69 10.14 50.34
CA GLY A 10 47.26 9.99 50.10
C GLY A 10 47.00 9.27 48.78
N SER A 11 46.21 8.22 48.83
CA SER A 11 45.71 7.48 47.65
C SER A 11 44.87 8.39 46.76
N PRO A 12 45.00 8.34 45.40
CA PRO A 12 44.17 9.16 44.52
C PRO A 12 42.72 8.74 44.64
N PRO A 13 41.78 9.69 44.53
CA PRO A 13 40.37 9.38 44.59
C PRO A 13 39.97 8.46 43.43
N ARG A 14 39.30 7.37 43.72
CA ARG A 14 38.71 6.46 42.73
C ARG A 14 37.80 7.27 41.80
N SER A 15 38.21 7.43 40.55
CA SER A 15 37.35 7.97 39.50
C SER A 15 36.05 7.15 39.43
N SER A 16 34.96 7.77 39.79
CA SER A 16 33.62 7.21 39.58
C SER A 16 33.42 6.98 38.07
N ARG A 17 33.44 5.71 37.64
CA ARG A 17 33.02 5.36 36.27
C ARG A 17 31.68 6.02 35.99
N PRO A 18 31.53 6.75 34.87
CA PRO A 18 30.22 7.31 34.50
C PRO A 18 29.21 6.15 34.44
N LYS A 19 28.15 6.27 35.20
CA LYS A 19 27.00 5.35 35.11
C LYS A 19 26.57 5.33 33.65
N ARG A 20 26.65 4.15 33.01
CA ARG A 20 26.05 3.96 31.68
C ARG A 20 24.63 4.51 31.75
N PRO A 21 24.23 5.40 30.82
CA PRO A 21 22.84 5.80 30.75
C PRO A 21 21.96 4.53 30.67
N PRO A 22 20.81 4.51 31.30
CA PRO A 22 19.90 3.38 31.19
C PRO A 22 19.71 3.11 29.70
N LYS A 23 19.87 1.84 29.29
CA LYS A 23 19.53 1.41 27.93
C LYS A 23 18.10 1.89 27.70
N GLN A 24 17.94 2.93 26.87
CA GLN A 24 16.64 3.23 26.29
C GLN A 24 16.22 1.95 25.55
N PRO A 25 15.02 1.42 25.79
CA PRO A 25 14.49 0.37 24.96
C PRO A 25 14.64 0.82 23.51
N ASP A 26 14.88 -0.12 22.58
CA ASP A 26 14.92 0.18 21.15
C ASP A 26 13.55 0.73 20.73
N ASP A 27 13.32 2.02 20.92
CA ASP A 27 12.07 2.76 20.72
C ASP A 27 11.64 2.84 19.24
N LEU A 28 12.37 2.16 18.36
CA LEU A 28 12.18 2.16 16.91
C LEU A 28 11.44 0.92 16.38
N SER A 29 11.11 -0.06 17.22
CA SER A 29 10.35 -1.22 16.77
C SER A 29 8.87 -0.86 16.58
N GLY A 30 8.23 -1.35 15.50
CA GLY A 30 6.79 -1.15 15.26
C GLY A 30 5.92 -1.58 16.44
N LEU A 31 6.36 -2.59 17.22
CA LEU A 31 5.67 -3.06 18.41
C LEU A 31 5.77 -2.08 19.59
N ALA A 32 6.85 -1.29 19.68
CA ALA A 32 6.99 -0.29 20.73
C ALA A 32 5.96 0.84 20.59
N VAL A 33 5.53 1.14 19.36
CA VAL A 33 4.50 2.16 19.10
C VAL A 33 3.13 1.74 19.66
N LEU A 34 2.84 0.44 19.70
CA LEU A 34 1.59 -0.11 20.27
C LEU A 34 1.49 0.06 21.79
N SER A 35 2.57 0.37 22.47
CA SER A 35 2.52 0.72 23.91
C SER A 35 1.83 2.07 24.17
N ASN A 36 1.72 2.93 23.15
CA ASN A 36 0.96 4.16 23.19
C ASN A 36 -0.55 3.84 23.06
N ARG A 37 -1.30 3.95 24.16
CA ARG A 37 -2.74 3.60 24.22
C ARG A 37 -3.59 4.33 23.16
N PRO A 38 -3.51 5.66 22.97
CA PRO A 38 -4.25 6.34 21.90
C PRO A 38 -3.93 5.80 20.50
N PHE A 39 -2.66 5.54 20.21
CA PHE A 39 -2.27 4.95 18.93
C PHE A 39 -2.78 3.52 18.78
N LEU A 40 -2.72 2.70 19.83
CA LEU A 40 -3.27 1.35 19.84
C LEU A 40 -4.76 1.34 19.50
N LEU A 41 -5.56 2.26 20.09
CA LEU A 41 -6.99 2.39 19.82
C LEU A 41 -7.24 2.76 18.35
N LEU A 42 -6.48 3.70 17.79
CA LEU A 42 -6.58 4.06 16.37
C LEU A 42 -6.23 2.87 15.49
N TRP A 43 -5.15 2.15 15.82
CA TRP A 43 -4.73 0.96 15.08
C TRP A 43 -5.74 -0.18 15.14
N LEU A 44 -6.36 -0.42 16.30
CA LEU A 44 -7.45 -1.42 16.44
C LEU A 44 -8.69 -1.01 15.66
N ALA A 45 -9.03 0.28 15.62
CA ALA A 45 -10.12 0.79 14.79
C ALA A 45 -9.82 0.54 13.31
N GLN A 46 -8.60 0.83 12.83
CA GLN A 46 -8.17 0.53 11.47
C GLN A 46 -8.24 -0.96 11.16
N LEU A 47 -7.67 -1.81 12.03
CA LEU A 47 -7.69 -3.26 11.84
C LEU A 47 -9.13 -3.78 11.68
N SER A 48 -10.03 -3.35 12.55
CA SER A 48 -11.46 -3.73 12.50
C SER A 48 -12.12 -3.30 11.20
N THR A 49 -11.90 -2.06 10.77
CA THR A 49 -12.52 -1.52 9.54
C THR A 49 -11.90 -2.10 8.28
N GLN A 50 -10.59 -2.36 8.25
CA GLN A 50 -9.92 -2.95 7.10
C GLN A 50 -10.30 -4.43 6.92
N VAL A 51 -10.33 -5.20 8.00
CA VAL A 51 -10.81 -6.59 7.97
C VAL A 51 -12.27 -6.63 7.55
N GLY A 52 -13.14 -5.82 8.21
CA GLY A 52 -14.56 -5.75 7.88
C GLY A 52 -14.83 -5.33 6.44
N GLY A 53 -14.12 -4.30 5.93
CA GLY A 53 -14.25 -3.83 4.55
C GLY A 53 -13.89 -4.91 3.51
N ASN A 54 -12.86 -5.70 3.77
CA ASN A 54 -12.48 -6.81 2.90
C ASN A 54 -13.46 -8.00 3.03
N MET A 55 -14.00 -8.27 4.21
CA MET A 55 -15.04 -9.31 4.42
C MET A 55 -16.32 -8.96 3.65
N VAL A 56 -16.77 -7.70 3.67
CA VAL A 56 -18.02 -7.32 3.00
C VAL A 56 -17.92 -7.43 1.49
N ILE A 57 -16.76 -7.14 0.90
CA ILE A 57 -16.54 -7.33 -0.55
C ILE A 57 -16.77 -8.81 -0.91
N TYR A 58 -16.20 -9.74 -0.12
CA TYR A 58 -16.43 -11.17 -0.30
C TYR A 58 -17.93 -11.52 -0.18
N GLY A 59 -18.59 -11.11 0.90
CA GLY A 59 -19.98 -11.44 1.17
C GLY A 59 -20.94 -10.93 0.10
N LEU A 60 -20.80 -9.67 -0.32
CA LEU A 60 -21.63 -9.07 -1.37
C LEU A 60 -21.40 -9.72 -2.74
N THR A 61 -20.15 -10.10 -3.03
CA THR A 61 -19.84 -10.82 -4.27
C THR A 61 -20.56 -12.17 -4.31
N ILE A 62 -20.63 -12.90 -3.18
CA ILE A 62 -21.39 -14.15 -3.07
C ILE A 62 -22.88 -13.91 -3.26
N ILE A 63 -23.48 -12.94 -2.58
CA ILE A 63 -24.92 -12.61 -2.67
C ILE A 63 -25.30 -12.30 -4.13
N ILE A 64 -24.51 -11.45 -4.81
CA ILE A 64 -24.80 -11.04 -6.19
C ILE A 64 -24.65 -12.23 -7.15
N THR A 65 -23.58 -13.03 -7.01
CA THR A 65 -23.37 -14.19 -7.89
C THR A 65 -24.44 -15.26 -7.70
N ALA A 66 -24.92 -15.44 -6.47
CA ALA A 66 -26.01 -16.35 -6.14
C ALA A 66 -27.31 -15.92 -6.82
N SER A 67 -27.67 -14.65 -6.67
CA SER A 67 -28.96 -14.12 -7.10
C SER A 67 -29.04 -13.82 -8.60
N TYR A 68 -27.95 -13.36 -9.22
CA TYR A 68 -27.96 -12.83 -10.59
C TYR A 68 -27.07 -13.60 -11.57
N ALA A 69 -26.15 -14.45 -11.10
CA ALA A 69 -25.21 -15.24 -11.91
C ALA A 69 -24.44 -14.42 -12.99
N SER A 70 -24.32 -13.09 -12.81
CA SER A 70 -23.74 -12.14 -13.75
C SER A 70 -22.41 -11.59 -13.22
N SER A 71 -21.38 -11.69 -14.03
CA SER A 71 -20.06 -11.09 -13.73
C SER A 71 -20.09 -9.57 -13.86
N SER A 72 -20.95 -9.04 -14.76
CA SER A 72 -21.19 -7.59 -14.89
C SER A 72 -21.76 -6.99 -13.61
N ALA A 73 -22.67 -7.69 -12.93
CA ALA A 73 -23.27 -7.24 -11.68
C ALA A 73 -22.21 -7.16 -10.56
N VAL A 74 -21.27 -8.11 -10.51
CA VAL A 74 -20.14 -8.07 -9.56
C VAL A 74 -19.15 -6.95 -9.92
N SER A 75 -18.85 -6.75 -11.21
CA SER A 75 -18.04 -5.61 -11.65
C SER A 75 -18.67 -4.28 -11.23
N ALA A 76 -19.99 -4.11 -11.44
CA ALA A 76 -20.72 -2.90 -11.04
C ALA A 76 -20.66 -2.67 -9.52
N LEU A 77 -20.70 -3.73 -8.70
CA LEU A 77 -20.48 -3.64 -7.25
C LEU A 77 -19.09 -3.05 -6.92
N LEU A 78 -18.03 -3.61 -7.51
CA LEU A 78 -16.67 -3.14 -7.28
C LEU A 78 -16.48 -1.70 -7.76
N LEU A 79 -17.10 -1.33 -8.88
CA LEU A 79 -17.11 0.04 -9.39
C LEU A 79 -17.88 1.00 -8.47
N SER A 80 -19.00 0.57 -7.92
CA SER A 80 -19.77 1.34 -6.93
C SER A 80 -18.94 1.66 -5.68
N PHE A 81 -17.97 0.81 -5.34
CA PHE A 81 -17.06 1.05 -4.25
C PHE A 81 -15.83 1.89 -4.67
N LEU A 82 -15.23 1.64 -5.82
CA LEU A 82 -13.97 2.29 -6.22
C LEU A 82 -14.18 3.69 -6.80
N LEU A 83 -15.24 3.90 -7.59
CA LEU A 83 -15.45 5.15 -8.33
C LEU A 83 -15.67 6.37 -7.42
N PRO A 84 -16.54 6.32 -6.37
CA PRO A 84 -16.73 7.44 -5.46
C PRO A 84 -15.44 7.82 -4.72
N ALA A 85 -14.61 6.83 -4.35
CA ALA A 85 -13.34 7.07 -3.69
C ALA A 85 -12.39 7.92 -4.54
N ILE A 86 -12.36 7.70 -5.86
CA ILE A 86 -11.55 8.50 -6.79
C ILE A 86 -12.13 9.92 -6.93
N ILE A 87 -13.45 10.02 -7.15
CA ILE A 87 -14.12 11.31 -7.41
C ILE A 87 -14.04 12.24 -6.20
N PHE A 88 -14.30 11.72 -4.99
CA PHE A 88 -14.41 12.54 -3.79
C PHE A 88 -13.11 12.70 -3.00
N SER A 89 -12.00 12.04 -3.39
CA SER A 89 -10.73 12.06 -2.64
C SER A 89 -10.18 13.46 -2.40
N ALA A 90 -10.19 14.32 -3.41
CA ALA A 90 -9.69 15.70 -3.29
C ALA A 90 -10.53 16.56 -2.35
N ILE A 91 -11.86 16.41 -2.43
CA ILE A 91 -12.81 17.17 -1.60
C ILE A 91 -12.71 16.72 -0.15
N ALA A 92 -12.56 15.41 0.07
CA ALA A 92 -12.46 14.82 1.40
C ALA A 92 -11.23 15.33 2.17
N GLY A 93 -10.07 15.48 1.51
CA GLY A 93 -8.88 16.03 2.13
C GLY A 93 -9.10 17.43 2.69
N VAL A 94 -9.63 18.34 1.86
CA VAL A 94 -9.92 19.74 2.26
C VAL A 94 -10.94 19.82 3.41
N PHE A 95 -11.97 18.97 3.37
CA PHE A 95 -13.00 18.95 4.40
C PHE A 95 -12.46 18.44 5.74
N VAL A 96 -11.67 17.37 5.72
CA VAL A 96 -11.09 16.74 6.92
C VAL A 96 -10.13 17.67 7.65
N ASP A 97 -9.38 18.52 6.93
CA ASP A 97 -8.45 19.46 7.55
C ASP A 97 -9.15 20.49 8.46
N ARG A 98 -10.45 20.75 8.22
CA ARG A 98 -11.26 21.75 8.94
C ARG A 98 -12.10 21.21 10.08
N VAL A 99 -12.20 19.89 10.21
CA VAL A 99 -13.06 19.22 11.21
C VAL A 99 -12.19 18.48 12.22
N ASP A 100 -12.70 18.32 13.44
CA ASP A 100 -12.06 17.46 14.43
C ASP A 100 -11.98 16.02 13.89
N LYS A 101 -10.74 15.54 13.78
CA LYS A 101 -10.41 14.23 13.20
C LYS A 101 -11.06 13.08 13.97
N ARG A 102 -11.14 13.19 15.32
CA ARG A 102 -11.83 12.22 16.17
C ARG A 102 -13.32 12.11 15.80
N HIS A 103 -14.02 13.24 15.69
CA HIS A 103 -15.43 13.25 15.31
C HIS A 103 -15.63 12.71 13.91
N MET A 104 -14.74 13.05 12.96
CA MET A 104 -14.79 12.50 11.61
C MET A 104 -14.65 10.97 11.61
N LEU A 105 -13.64 10.43 12.33
CA LEU A 105 -13.44 8.98 12.43
C LEU A 105 -14.62 8.27 13.09
N LEU A 106 -15.20 8.88 14.13
CA LEU A 106 -16.37 8.34 14.83
C LEU A 106 -17.61 8.30 13.94
N VAL A 107 -17.97 9.45 13.36
CA VAL A 107 -19.19 9.59 12.53
C VAL A 107 -19.12 8.70 11.29
N THR A 108 -17.97 8.68 10.60
CA THR A 108 -17.80 7.83 9.41
C THR A 108 -17.93 6.34 9.73
N ASN A 109 -17.43 5.88 10.89
CA ASN A 109 -17.58 4.48 11.30
C ASN A 109 -19.04 4.15 11.65
N ILE A 110 -19.75 5.03 12.35
CA ILE A 110 -21.16 4.86 12.67
C ILE A 110 -22.00 4.80 11.40
N LEU A 111 -21.81 5.74 10.46
CA LEU A 111 -22.55 5.78 9.20
C LEU A 111 -22.32 4.52 8.37
N ARG A 112 -21.09 4.03 8.28
CA ARG A 112 -20.77 2.78 7.59
C ARG A 112 -21.40 1.57 8.28
N GLY A 113 -21.36 1.51 9.61
CA GLY A 113 -22.01 0.46 10.39
C GLY A 113 -23.51 0.36 10.11
N PHE A 114 -24.21 1.50 10.10
CA PHE A 114 -25.63 1.53 9.73
C PHE A 114 -25.89 1.20 8.27
N ALA A 115 -25.03 1.65 7.35
CA ALA A 115 -25.14 1.30 5.94
C ALA A 115 -25.00 -0.21 5.72
N PHE A 116 -24.07 -0.88 6.42
CA PHE A 116 -23.96 -2.34 6.34
C PHE A 116 -25.18 -3.07 6.94
N LEU A 117 -25.75 -2.57 8.03
CA LEU A 117 -27.03 -3.09 8.52
C LEU A 117 -28.15 -2.88 7.50
N ALA A 118 -28.21 -1.71 6.84
CA ALA A 118 -29.19 -1.44 5.79
C ALA A 118 -29.06 -2.41 4.59
N ILE A 119 -27.83 -2.86 4.26
CA ILE A 119 -27.60 -3.87 3.22
C ILE A 119 -28.31 -5.19 3.56
N VAL A 120 -28.34 -5.61 4.82
CA VAL A 120 -29.08 -6.83 5.23
C VAL A 120 -30.57 -6.71 4.93
N PHE A 121 -31.15 -5.53 5.14
CA PHE A 121 -32.57 -5.27 4.83
C PHE A 121 -32.84 -5.01 3.35
N ALA A 122 -31.82 -4.64 2.57
CA ALA A 122 -31.96 -4.46 1.12
C ALA A 122 -32.22 -5.79 0.38
N GLY A 123 -31.87 -6.92 1.00
CA GLY A 123 -31.99 -8.25 0.41
C GLY A 123 -31.28 -8.34 -0.94
N ASN A 124 -31.99 -8.86 -1.94
CA ASN A 124 -31.45 -9.03 -3.29
C ASN A 124 -31.69 -7.84 -4.23
N ASN A 125 -32.08 -6.67 -3.71
CA ASN A 125 -32.29 -5.50 -4.57
C ASN A 125 -30.92 -4.90 -5.00
N LEU A 126 -30.51 -5.20 -6.23
CA LEU A 126 -29.23 -4.83 -6.79
C LEU A 126 -28.98 -3.31 -6.78
N LEU A 127 -30.01 -2.52 -7.14
CA LEU A 127 -29.90 -1.06 -7.14
C LEU A 127 -29.62 -0.53 -5.72
N MET A 128 -30.34 -1.05 -4.73
CA MET A 128 -30.15 -0.65 -3.34
C MET A 128 -28.76 -1.03 -2.82
N LEU A 129 -28.26 -2.22 -3.19
CA LEU A 129 -26.90 -2.64 -2.86
C LEU A 129 -25.84 -1.69 -3.45
N TYR A 130 -25.98 -1.30 -4.71
CA TYR A 130 -25.05 -0.36 -5.35
C TYR A 130 -25.12 1.02 -4.71
N LEU A 131 -26.31 1.55 -4.44
CA LEU A 131 -26.48 2.85 -3.80
C LEU A 131 -25.85 2.88 -2.38
N LEU A 132 -26.07 1.82 -1.61
CA LEU A 132 -25.45 1.68 -0.28
C LEU A 132 -23.92 1.56 -0.38
N MET A 133 -23.40 0.84 -1.38
CA MET A 133 -21.95 0.76 -1.59
C MET A 133 -21.34 2.08 -2.06
N VAL A 134 -22.02 2.86 -2.91
CA VAL A 134 -21.64 4.24 -3.26
C VAL A 134 -21.59 5.11 -2.01
N PHE A 135 -22.60 5.01 -1.14
CA PHE A 135 -22.65 5.74 0.12
C PHE A 135 -21.49 5.35 1.06
N VAL A 136 -21.28 4.04 1.28
CA VAL A 136 -20.17 3.51 2.09
C VAL A 136 -18.83 4.00 1.57
N SER A 137 -18.62 3.94 0.26
CA SER A 137 -17.38 4.40 -0.38
C SER A 137 -17.16 5.89 -0.20
N THR A 138 -18.20 6.70 -0.43
CA THR A 138 -18.16 8.15 -0.23
C THR A 138 -17.75 8.48 1.21
N VAL A 139 -18.39 7.85 2.21
CA VAL A 139 -18.07 8.04 3.63
C VAL A 139 -16.64 7.57 3.94
N THR A 140 -16.21 6.45 3.35
CA THR A 140 -14.84 5.91 3.51
C THR A 140 -13.78 6.88 3.01
N THR A 141 -14.07 7.65 1.97
CA THR A 141 -13.13 8.63 1.41
C THR A 141 -12.76 9.72 2.41
N PHE A 142 -13.65 10.08 3.34
CA PHE A 142 -13.34 11.02 4.42
C PHE A 142 -12.58 10.39 5.59
N PHE A 143 -12.74 9.08 5.77
CA PHE A 143 -12.06 8.36 6.86
C PHE A 143 -10.53 8.34 6.67
N GLY A 144 -10.03 8.03 5.48
CA GLY A 144 -8.60 7.87 5.21
C GLY A 144 -7.74 9.09 5.55
N PRO A 145 -8.06 10.30 5.04
CA PRO A 145 -7.33 11.53 5.40
C PRO A 145 -7.41 11.87 6.89
N ALA A 146 -8.56 11.62 7.54
CA ALA A 146 -8.73 11.84 8.99
C ALA A 146 -7.80 10.93 9.80
N GLU A 147 -7.74 9.66 9.44
CA GLU A 147 -6.86 8.67 10.05
C GLU A 147 -5.38 9.01 9.86
N ALA A 148 -4.97 9.31 8.64
CA ALA A 148 -3.59 9.69 8.31
C ALA A 148 -3.13 10.95 9.08
N SER A 149 -4.03 11.93 9.24
CA SER A 149 -3.76 13.16 9.99
C SER A 149 -3.71 12.94 11.51
N MET A 150 -4.38 11.90 12.01
CA MET A 150 -4.39 11.58 13.44
C MET A 150 -3.08 10.92 13.90
N ILE A 151 -2.39 10.16 13.04
CA ILE A 151 -1.14 9.48 13.37
C ILE A 151 -0.07 10.44 13.92
N PRO A 152 0.32 11.53 13.22
CA PRO A 152 1.34 12.45 13.72
C PRO A 152 0.91 13.24 14.96
N PHE A 153 -0.40 13.31 15.24
CA PHE A 153 -0.92 13.89 16.49
C PHE A 153 -0.74 12.97 17.68
N LEU A 154 -0.82 11.64 17.48
CA LEU A 154 -0.74 10.65 18.55
C LEU A 154 0.67 10.15 18.82
N VAL A 155 1.57 10.19 17.82
CA VAL A 155 2.88 9.54 17.86
C VAL A 155 4.01 10.57 17.74
N PRO A 156 5.08 10.46 18.55
CA PRO A 156 6.26 11.32 18.43
C PRO A 156 6.93 11.20 17.06
N LYS A 157 7.53 12.28 16.55
CA LYS A 157 8.19 12.32 15.23
C LYS A 157 9.17 11.16 15.00
N LYS A 158 9.89 10.72 16.02
CA LYS A 158 10.85 9.60 15.95
C LYS A 158 10.19 8.24 15.63
N GLN A 159 8.93 8.06 15.99
CA GLN A 159 8.17 6.81 15.82
C GLN A 159 7.22 6.83 14.62
N LEU A 160 7.10 7.94 13.88
CA LEU A 160 6.18 8.08 12.75
C LEU A 160 6.44 7.05 11.64
N LEU A 161 7.71 6.75 11.35
CA LEU A 161 8.07 5.75 10.35
C LEU A 161 7.57 4.36 10.76
N ALA A 162 7.77 3.98 12.02
CA ALA A 162 7.31 2.71 12.57
C ALA A 162 5.77 2.62 12.61
N ALA A 163 5.09 3.72 13.00
CA ALA A 163 3.64 3.82 13.00
C ALA A 163 3.06 3.63 11.59
N ASN A 164 3.54 4.38 10.59
CA ASN A 164 3.09 4.27 9.20
C ASN A 164 3.41 2.89 8.61
N GLY A 165 4.57 2.31 8.94
CA GLY A 165 4.92 0.96 8.54
C GLY A 165 3.94 -0.09 9.08
N LEU A 166 3.53 0.04 10.35
CA LEU A 166 2.54 -0.84 10.97
C LEU A 166 1.16 -0.70 10.29
N PHE A 167 0.73 0.53 9.97
CA PHE A 167 -0.51 0.78 9.24
C PHE A 167 -0.50 0.15 7.85
N THR A 168 0.58 0.33 7.08
CA THR A 168 0.74 -0.28 5.75
C THR A 168 0.75 -1.81 5.82
N LEU A 169 1.46 -2.38 6.80
CA LEU A 169 1.45 -3.83 7.02
C LEU A 169 0.04 -4.33 7.34
N THR A 170 -0.68 -3.61 8.21
CA THR A 170 -2.05 -3.96 8.59
C THR A 170 -2.98 -3.97 7.39
N MET A 171 -2.88 -3.02 6.47
CA MET A 171 -3.70 -3.00 5.25
C MET A 171 -3.52 -4.28 4.40
N ASN A 172 -2.25 -4.71 4.21
CA ASN A 172 -1.96 -5.92 3.44
C ASN A 172 -2.43 -7.20 4.17
N VAL A 173 -2.19 -7.28 5.48
CA VAL A 173 -2.61 -8.42 6.29
C VAL A 173 -4.14 -8.49 6.40
N ALA A 174 -4.82 -7.33 6.54
CA ALA A 174 -6.27 -7.27 6.63
C ALA A 174 -6.96 -7.73 5.34
N PHE A 175 -6.34 -7.56 4.17
CA PHE A 175 -6.86 -8.13 2.92
C PHE A 175 -6.86 -9.67 3.00
N ALA A 176 -5.73 -10.27 3.39
CA ALA A 176 -5.64 -11.73 3.52
C ALA A 176 -6.60 -12.27 4.60
N LEU A 177 -6.67 -11.59 5.76
CA LEU A 177 -7.56 -11.99 6.86
C LEU A 177 -9.03 -11.79 6.50
N GLY A 178 -9.40 -10.63 5.96
CA GLY A 178 -10.81 -10.28 5.70
C GLY A 178 -11.38 -11.03 4.49
N PHE A 179 -10.77 -10.84 3.32
CA PHE A 179 -11.27 -11.40 2.07
C PHE A 179 -11.00 -12.90 1.93
N ALA A 180 -9.79 -13.36 2.27
CA ALA A 180 -9.39 -14.72 1.97
C ALA A 180 -9.56 -15.70 3.13
N LEU A 181 -9.67 -15.24 4.39
CA LEU A 181 -9.83 -16.12 5.54
C LEU A 181 -11.18 -15.96 6.23
N PHE A 182 -11.46 -14.81 6.85
CA PHE A 182 -12.68 -14.63 7.67
C PHE A 182 -13.94 -14.54 6.82
N GLY A 183 -13.88 -13.92 5.63
CA GLY A 183 -15.01 -13.87 4.70
C GLY A 183 -15.52 -15.27 4.34
N PRO A 184 -14.67 -16.12 3.71
CA PRO A 184 -15.02 -17.50 3.40
C PRO A 184 -15.42 -18.32 4.62
N PHE A 185 -14.69 -18.20 5.73
CA PHE A 185 -14.94 -18.95 6.95
C PHE A 185 -16.34 -18.67 7.53
N VAL A 186 -16.74 -17.41 7.63
CA VAL A 186 -18.07 -17.05 8.15
C VAL A 186 -19.17 -17.52 7.21
N VAL A 187 -19.01 -17.36 5.89
CA VAL A 187 -20.00 -17.82 4.91
C VAL A 187 -20.14 -19.34 4.91
N ALA A 188 -19.04 -20.07 5.04
CA ALA A 188 -19.05 -21.53 5.11
C ALA A 188 -19.78 -22.07 6.37
N LEU A 189 -19.57 -21.41 7.52
CA LEU A 189 -20.20 -21.81 8.79
C LEU A 189 -21.66 -21.38 8.93
N ALA A 190 -22.01 -20.26 8.29
CA ALA A 190 -23.36 -19.69 8.41
C ALA A 190 -23.91 -19.25 7.04
N ASN A 191 -23.86 -17.95 6.75
CA ASN A 191 -24.29 -17.35 5.49
C ASN A 191 -23.66 -15.97 5.27
N ALA A 192 -23.86 -15.39 4.08
CA ALA A 192 -23.33 -14.08 3.74
C ALA A 192 -24.03 -12.93 4.50
N GLU A 193 -25.28 -13.10 4.91
CA GLU A 193 -26.02 -12.09 5.69
C GLU A 193 -25.42 -11.93 7.09
N LEU A 194 -25.14 -13.04 7.79
CA LEU A 194 -24.47 -13.00 9.09
C LEU A 194 -23.07 -12.35 8.97
N LEU A 195 -22.36 -12.60 7.88
CA LEU A 195 -21.09 -11.94 7.62
C LEU A 195 -21.26 -10.42 7.58
N ILE A 196 -22.28 -9.90 6.90
CA ILE A 196 -22.52 -8.46 6.82
C ILE A 196 -22.88 -7.88 8.20
N VAL A 197 -23.65 -8.62 9.02
CA VAL A 197 -23.93 -8.22 10.42
C VAL A 197 -22.65 -8.15 11.26
N ILE A 198 -21.76 -9.14 11.12
CA ILE A 198 -20.45 -9.11 11.79
C ILE A 198 -19.61 -7.91 11.33
N VAL A 199 -19.62 -7.61 10.04
CA VAL A 199 -18.95 -6.41 9.51
C VAL A 199 -19.52 -5.15 10.12
N ALA A 200 -20.84 -4.99 10.18
CA ALA A 200 -21.47 -3.84 10.83
C ALA A 200 -21.03 -3.72 12.30
N ALA A 201 -20.97 -4.83 13.04
CA ALA A 201 -20.48 -4.86 14.41
C ALA A 201 -19.01 -4.42 14.52
N LEU A 202 -18.13 -4.84 13.60
CA LEU A 202 -16.73 -4.41 13.56
C LEU A 202 -16.62 -2.89 13.34
N TYR A 203 -17.48 -2.29 12.53
CA TYR A 203 -17.51 -0.83 12.34
C TYR A 203 -18.02 -0.09 13.58
N PHE A 204 -18.98 -0.63 14.32
CA PHE A 204 -19.40 -0.06 15.60
C PHE A 204 -18.32 -0.22 16.68
N VAL A 205 -17.59 -1.33 16.71
CA VAL A 205 -16.42 -1.51 17.59
C VAL A 205 -15.33 -0.49 17.23
N ALA A 206 -15.06 -0.27 15.95
CA ALA A 206 -14.13 0.77 15.51
C ALA A 206 -14.60 2.17 15.92
N ALA A 207 -15.91 2.46 15.82
CA ALA A 207 -16.49 3.70 16.32
C ALA A 207 -16.28 3.89 17.83
N ALA A 208 -16.45 2.81 18.62
CA ALA A 208 -16.20 2.84 20.06
C ALA A 208 -14.71 3.14 20.37
N PHE A 209 -13.77 2.55 19.63
CA PHE A 209 -12.35 2.89 19.77
C PHE A 209 -12.08 4.36 19.41
N CYS A 210 -12.69 4.87 18.32
CA CYS A 210 -12.54 6.27 17.94
C CYS A 210 -13.16 7.23 18.95
N TRP A 211 -14.23 6.84 19.65
CA TRP A 211 -14.84 7.64 20.72
C TRP A 211 -13.89 7.91 21.89
N ILE A 212 -13.00 6.98 22.19
CA ILE A 212 -12.05 7.09 23.33
C ILE A 212 -10.81 7.93 22.94
N LEU A 213 -10.57 8.21 21.66
CA LEU A 213 -9.43 8.99 21.21
C LEU A 213 -9.46 10.42 21.75
N PRO A 214 -8.30 11.06 21.98
CA PRO A 214 -8.25 12.48 22.30
C PRO A 214 -8.78 13.32 21.14
N SER A 215 -9.52 14.38 21.44
CA SER A 215 -9.94 15.34 20.41
C SER A 215 -8.72 16.05 19.85
N SER A 216 -8.58 16.05 18.52
CA SER A 216 -7.64 16.91 17.85
C SER A 216 -8.28 18.28 17.78
N THR A 217 -7.86 19.21 18.66
CA THR A 217 -8.27 20.61 18.56
C THR A 217 -7.77 21.13 17.22
N ALA A 218 -8.59 20.95 16.18
CA ALA A 218 -8.48 21.80 15.00
C ALA A 218 -8.73 23.20 15.53
N ALA A 219 -7.81 24.13 15.31
CA ALA A 219 -8.11 25.54 15.49
C ALA A 219 -9.47 25.77 14.82
N GLU A 220 -10.44 26.30 15.54
CA GLU A 220 -11.79 26.61 15.03
C GLU A 220 -11.65 27.55 13.83
N ALA A 221 -11.32 26.99 12.69
CA ALA A 221 -11.44 27.69 11.45
C ALA A 221 -12.94 27.81 11.18
N VAL A 222 -13.48 28.99 11.39
CA VAL A 222 -14.87 29.33 11.06
C VAL A 222 -15.10 28.93 9.63
N VAL A 223 -15.85 27.85 9.43
CA VAL A 223 -16.14 27.31 8.10
C VAL A 223 -17.16 28.24 7.45
N THR A 224 -16.69 29.12 6.58
CA THR A 224 -17.56 29.97 5.75
C THR A 224 -17.95 29.12 4.51
N PRO A 225 -19.23 28.83 4.27
CA PRO A 225 -19.66 27.92 3.19
C PRO A 225 -19.14 28.29 1.79
N GLY A 226 -19.01 29.57 1.50
CA GLY A 226 -18.48 30.04 0.20
C GLY A 226 -16.99 29.76 -0.01
N GLN A 227 -16.19 29.77 1.07
CA GLN A 227 -14.76 29.44 0.99
C GLN A 227 -14.54 27.94 0.80
N THR A 228 -15.41 27.10 1.35
CA THR A 228 -15.33 25.63 1.20
C THR A 228 -15.52 25.19 -0.25
N VAL A 229 -16.44 25.80 -0.99
CA VAL A 229 -16.69 25.47 -2.40
C VAL A 229 -15.50 25.90 -3.27
N ALA A 230 -15.00 27.13 -3.09
CA ALA A 230 -13.85 27.61 -3.83
C ALA A 230 -12.57 26.80 -3.54
N ASP A 231 -12.37 26.35 -2.29
CA ASP A 231 -11.22 25.52 -1.93
C ASP A 231 -11.38 24.08 -2.44
N ALA A 232 -12.60 23.53 -2.50
CA ALA A 232 -12.88 22.25 -3.13
C ALA A 232 -12.60 22.31 -4.64
N GLU A 233 -13.00 23.38 -5.33
CA GLU A 233 -12.71 23.59 -6.75
C GLU A 233 -11.21 23.68 -7.01
N ARG A 234 -10.48 24.45 -6.20
CA ARG A 234 -9.01 24.51 -6.27
C ARG A 234 -8.36 23.15 -5.99
N ALA A 235 -8.87 22.39 -5.02
CA ALA A 235 -8.37 21.05 -4.72
C ALA A 235 -8.54 20.10 -5.90
N VAL A 236 -9.69 20.12 -6.58
CA VAL A 236 -9.93 19.32 -7.80
C VAL A 236 -8.99 19.75 -8.93
N GLN A 237 -8.83 21.06 -9.17
CA GLN A 237 -7.88 21.57 -10.17
C GLN A 237 -6.45 21.16 -9.85
N THR A 238 -6.05 21.27 -8.58
CA THR A 238 -4.74 20.83 -8.11
C THR A 238 -4.55 19.33 -8.30
N MET A 239 -5.58 18.51 -8.00
CA MET A 239 -5.54 17.07 -8.22
C MET A 239 -5.37 16.70 -9.69
N LEU A 240 -6.11 17.38 -10.58
CA LEU A 240 -5.96 17.17 -12.03
C LEU A 240 -4.58 17.60 -12.52
N GLY A 241 -4.06 18.73 -12.02
CA GLY A 241 -2.69 19.17 -12.30
C GLY A 241 -1.65 18.15 -11.84
N GLN A 242 -1.78 17.64 -10.61
CA GLN A 242 -0.90 16.59 -10.06
C GLN A 242 -0.99 15.29 -10.87
N PHE A 243 -2.18 14.94 -11.37
CA PHE A 243 -2.36 13.76 -12.22
C PHE A 243 -1.58 13.89 -13.53
N VAL A 244 -1.65 15.04 -14.19
CA VAL A 244 -0.89 15.34 -15.41
C VAL A 244 0.62 15.35 -15.12
N GLU A 245 1.04 15.99 -14.02
CA GLU A 245 2.44 16.01 -13.56
C GLU A 245 2.94 14.57 -13.30
N GLY A 246 2.14 13.73 -12.67
CA GLY A 246 2.46 12.32 -12.43
C GLY A 246 2.64 11.53 -13.73
N ILE A 247 1.78 11.74 -14.74
CA ILE A 247 1.95 11.10 -16.05
C ILE A 247 3.25 11.57 -16.73
N THR A 248 3.56 12.85 -16.64
CA THR A 248 4.80 13.41 -17.19
C THR A 248 6.01 12.81 -16.49
N TYR A 249 5.97 12.73 -15.15
CA TYR A 249 7.03 12.11 -14.34
C TYR A 249 7.27 10.64 -14.72
N ILE A 250 6.21 9.86 -14.94
CA ILE A 250 6.30 8.46 -15.38
C ILE A 250 6.98 8.34 -16.76
N ARG A 251 6.67 9.26 -17.69
CA ARG A 251 7.29 9.26 -19.03
C ARG A 251 8.79 9.57 -18.96
N GLU A 252 9.20 10.42 -18.04
CA GLU A 252 10.61 10.77 -17.83
C GLU A 252 11.37 9.68 -17.06
N HIS A 253 10.69 8.98 -16.12
CA HIS A 253 11.29 7.98 -15.23
C HIS A 253 10.79 6.57 -15.55
N HIS A 254 11.39 5.94 -16.53
CA HIS A 254 10.97 4.62 -17.04
C HIS A 254 10.89 3.52 -15.98
N ASN A 255 11.79 3.49 -14.98
CA ASN A 255 11.77 2.50 -13.90
C ASN A 255 10.52 2.67 -13.02
N VAL A 256 10.14 3.92 -12.69
CA VAL A 256 8.93 4.22 -11.94
C VAL A 256 7.68 3.79 -12.72
N GLY A 257 7.68 4.00 -14.05
CA GLY A 257 6.60 3.53 -14.92
C GLY A 257 6.40 2.01 -14.87
N TRP A 258 7.48 1.23 -14.87
CA TRP A 258 7.40 -0.21 -14.72
C TRP A 258 6.89 -0.63 -13.33
N SER A 259 7.41 -0.05 -12.25
CA SER A 259 6.96 -0.33 -10.88
C SER A 259 5.46 -0.05 -10.71
N LEU A 260 4.96 1.04 -11.29
CA LEU A 260 3.53 1.37 -11.31
C LEU A 260 2.70 0.40 -12.13
N SER A 261 3.21 -0.04 -13.29
CA SER A 261 2.50 -1.01 -14.11
C SER A 261 2.32 -2.35 -13.39
N TYR A 262 3.34 -2.80 -12.64
CA TYR A 262 3.21 -4.03 -11.84
C TYR A 262 2.17 -3.89 -10.74
N LEU A 263 2.14 -2.75 -10.04
CA LEU A 263 1.14 -2.47 -9.01
C LEU A 263 -0.27 -2.33 -9.60
N GLY A 264 -0.41 -1.65 -10.74
CA GLY A 264 -1.68 -1.52 -11.44
C GLY A 264 -2.23 -2.88 -11.89
N ILE A 265 -1.40 -3.74 -12.48
CA ILE A 265 -1.79 -5.09 -12.90
C ILE A 265 -2.15 -5.96 -11.69
N THR A 266 -1.34 -5.95 -10.61
CA THR A 266 -1.66 -6.73 -9.40
C THR A 266 -2.94 -6.24 -8.73
N GLY A 267 -3.17 -4.92 -8.66
CA GLY A 267 -4.42 -4.37 -8.15
C GLY A 267 -5.62 -4.75 -9.01
N ALA A 268 -5.48 -4.68 -10.34
CA ALA A 268 -6.52 -5.10 -11.28
C ALA A 268 -6.85 -6.60 -11.14
N LEU A 269 -5.84 -7.46 -10.95
CA LEU A 269 -6.05 -8.91 -10.80
C LEU A 269 -6.90 -9.27 -9.59
N VAL A 270 -6.78 -8.54 -8.48
CA VAL A 270 -7.67 -8.73 -7.31
C VAL A 270 -9.12 -8.49 -7.71
N GLY A 271 -9.38 -7.38 -8.41
CA GLY A 271 -10.73 -7.06 -8.90
C GLY A 271 -11.25 -8.07 -9.94
N ILE A 272 -10.40 -8.49 -10.86
CA ILE A 272 -10.73 -9.49 -11.90
C ILE A 272 -11.07 -10.84 -11.28
N LEU A 273 -10.23 -11.34 -10.38
CA LEU A 273 -10.47 -12.61 -9.68
C LEU A 273 -11.68 -12.53 -8.75
N GLY A 274 -11.88 -11.38 -8.08
CA GLY A 274 -13.09 -11.12 -7.30
C GLY A 274 -14.36 -11.14 -8.16
N THR A 275 -14.30 -10.60 -9.38
CA THR A 275 -15.43 -10.57 -10.31
C THR A 275 -15.70 -11.94 -10.94
N LEU A 276 -14.68 -12.64 -11.42
CA LEU A 276 -14.83 -13.89 -12.18
C LEU A 276 -14.87 -15.13 -11.29
N GLY A 277 -14.18 -15.10 -10.12
CA GLY A 277 -13.96 -16.25 -9.27
C GLY A 277 -15.23 -16.97 -8.82
N PRO A 278 -16.22 -16.28 -8.22
CA PRO A 278 -17.46 -16.94 -7.78
C PRO A 278 -18.25 -17.54 -8.94
N GLY A 279 -18.31 -16.81 -10.07
CA GLY A 279 -18.94 -17.30 -11.27
C GLY A 279 -18.23 -18.54 -11.86
N PHE A 280 -16.90 -18.53 -11.89
CA PHE A 280 -16.07 -19.68 -12.30
C PHE A 280 -16.31 -20.89 -11.39
N ALA A 281 -16.35 -20.69 -10.08
CA ALA A 281 -16.65 -21.74 -9.12
C ALA A 281 -18.03 -22.39 -9.39
N LYS A 282 -19.04 -21.57 -9.63
CA LYS A 282 -20.40 -22.03 -9.86
C LYS A 282 -20.56 -22.76 -11.21
N THR A 283 -20.01 -22.23 -12.29
CA THR A 283 -20.21 -22.79 -13.64
C THR A 283 -19.24 -23.90 -14.01
N THR A 284 -17.96 -23.73 -13.68
CA THR A 284 -16.88 -24.67 -14.11
C THR A 284 -16.68 -25.79 -13.11
N LEU A 285 -16.79 -25.49 -11.80
CA LEU A 285 -16.59 -26.49 -10.75
C LEU A 285 -17.91 -27.04 -10.19
N ALA A 286 -19.06 -26.51 -10.64
CA ALA A 286 -20.39 -26.85 -10.12
C ALA A 286 -20.49 -26.75 -8.58
N LEU A 287 -19.74 -25.80 -7.99
CA LEU A 287 -19.70 -25.56 -6.56
C LEU A 287 -20.90 -24.72 -6.10
N GLY A 288 -21.40 -25.02 -4.91
CA GLY A 288 -22.38 -24.20 -4.22
C GLY A 288 -21.78 -22.87 -3.73
N GLU A 289 -22.65 -21.98 -3.27
CA GLU A 289 -22.23 -20.65 -2.77
C GLU A 289 -21.26 -20.74 -1.59
N LYS A 290 -21.48 -21.71 -0.69
CA LYS A 290 -20.61 -21.94 0.48
C LYS A 290 -19.27 -22.56 0.10
N ASP A 291 -19.23 -23.31 -0.99
CA ASP A 291 -18.05 -24.07 -1.42
C ASP A 291 -17.03 -23.20 -2.14
N PHE A 292 -17.38 -21.96 -2.54
CA PHE A 292 -16.41 -21.00 -3.07
C PHE A 292 -15.26 -20.74 -2.08
N ALA A 293 -15.53 -20.87 -0.79
CA ALA A 293 -14.51 -20.83 0.25
C ALA A 293 -13.34 -21.80 0.00
N LEU A 294 -13.60 -22.97 -0.61
CA LEU A 294 -12.58 -23.98 -0.93
C LEU A 294 -11.52 -23.47 -1.93
N ILE A 295 -11.84 -22.45 -2.72
CA ILE A 295 -10.88 -21.82 -3.65
C ILE A 295 -10.20 -20.63 -2.99
N VAL A 296 -10.95 -19.80 -2.24
CA VAL A 296 -10.42 -18.57 -1.68
C VAL A 296 -9.53 -18.82 -0.46
N LEU A 297 -9.82 -19.83 0.35
CA LEU A 297 -8.98 -20.19 1.49
C LEU A 297 -7.55 -20.61 1.08
N PRO A 298 -7.33 -21.51 0.10
CA PRO A 298 -5.99 -21.81 -0.39
C PRO A 298 -5.29 -20.58 -0.98
N LEU A 299 -6.00 -19.72 -1.71
CA LEU A 299 -5.46 -18.46 -2.23
C LEU A 299 -4.96 -17.56 -1.09
N GLY A 300 -5.74 -17.40 -0.04
CA GLY A 300 -5.35 -16.64 1.15
C GLY A 300 -4.14 -17.23 1.89
N LEU A 301 -4.12 -18.56 2.07
CA LEU A 301 -2.97 -19.26 2.63
C LEU A 301 -1.73 -19.08 1.76
N GLY A 302 -1.89 -19.08 0.44
CA GLY A 302 -0.84 -18.78 -0.52
C GLY A 302 -0.28 -17.36 -0.33
N ILE A 303 -1.15 -16.36 -0.18
CA ILE A 303 -0.73 -14.97 0.11
C ILE A 303 0.12 -14.92 1.38
N VAL A 304 -0.34 -15.54 2.46
CA VAL A 304 0.42 -15.59 3.73
C VAL A 304 1.77 -16.28 3.53
N MET A 305 1.79 -17.40 2.81
CA MET A 305 3.04 -18.11 2.51
C MET A 305 3.99 -17.25 1.67
N GLY A 306 3.49 -16.54 0.66
CA GLY A 306 4.27 -15.61 -0.17
C GLY A 306 4.90 -14.49 0.66
N ILE A 307 4.15 -13.92 1.62
CA ILE A 307 4.66 -12.92 2.58
C ILE A 307 5.81 -13.51 3.42
N LEU A 308 5.62 -14.71 3.97
CA LEU A 308 6.62 -15.39 4.79
C LEU A 308 7.90 -15.71 4.00
N VAL A 309 7.75 -16.22 2.78
CA VAL A 309 8.87 -16.51 1.88
C VAL A 309 9.65 -15.23 1.56
N LEU A 310 8.93 -14.16 1.21
CA LEU A 310 9.57 -12.89 0.88
C LEU A 310 10.28 -12.27 2.10
N ASN A 311 9.68 -12.38 3.28
CA ASN A 311 10.30 -11.88 4.51
C ASN A 311 11.59 -12.66 4.87
N SER A 312 11.60 -13.98 4.62
CA SER A 312 12.74 -14.85 4.94
C SER A 312 13.87 -14.75 3.90
N TYR A 313 13.51 -14.71 2.62
CA TYR A 313 14.46 -14.84 1.51
C TYR A 313 14.57 -13.58 0.65
N GLY A 314 13.68 -12.60 0.79
CA GLY A 314 13.62 -11.42 -0.08
C GLY A 314 14.90 -10.60 -0.13
N ARG A 315 15.70 -10.59 0.95
CA ARG A 315 17.02 -9.92 1.00
C ARG A 315 18.06 -10.53 0.04
N TYR A 316 17.90 -11.80 -0.35
CA TYR A 316 18.83 -12.51 -1.24
C TYR A 316 18.40 -12.45 -2.70
N LEU A 317 17.17 -12.04 -2.98
CA LEU A 317 16.59 -12.04 -4.31
C LEU A 317 16.67 -10.65 -4.95
N PRO A 318 17.15 -10.53 -6.20
CA PRO A 318 17.12 -9.26 -6.91
C PRO A 318 15.65 -8.89 -7.21
N ARG A 319 15.16 -7.81 -6.58
CA ARG A 319 13.74 -7.44 -6.54
C ARG A 319 13.06 -7.45 -7.90
N ARG A 320 13.66 -6.81 -8.88
CA ARG A 320 13.10 -6.72 -10.22
C ARG A 320 12.93 -8.11 -10.86
N ARG A 321 13.92 -9.01 -10.73
CA ARG A 321 13.80 -10.38 -11.25
C ARG A 321 12.72 -11.16 -10.53
N THR A 322 12.56 -10.93 -9.24
CA THR A 322 11.50 -11.55 -8.43
C THR A 322 10.12 -11.11 -8.89
N ILE A 323 9.94 -9.82 -9.20
CA ILE A 323 8.69 -9.28 -9.75
C ILE A 323 8.42 -9.89 -11.14
N GLU A 324 9.39 -9.86 -12.04
CA GLU A 324 9.25 -10.36 -13.41
C GLU A 324 8.93 -11.87 -13.43
N ALA A 325 9.68 -12.66 -12.64
CA ALA A 325 9.41 -14.10 -12.49
C ALA A 325 8.04 -14.38 -11.85
N GLY A 326 7.68 -13.59 -10.84
CA GLY A 326 6.37 -13.66 -10.19
C GLY A 326 5.22 -13.32 -11.14
N MET A 327 5.37 -12.29 -11.99
CA MET A 327 4.39 -11.92 -13.01
C MET A 327 4.20 -13.04 -14.04
N ILE A 328 5.29 -13.57 -14.59
CA ILE A 328 5.24 -14.68 -15.54
C ILE A 328 4.63 -15.92 -14.90
N GLY A 329 5.05 -16.25 -13.67
CA GLY A 329 4.49 -17.37 -12.91
C GLY A 329 2.99 -17.20 -12.63
N MET A 330 2.57 -16.03 -12.19
CA MET A 330 1.16 -15.72 -11.90
C MET A 330 0.32 -15.76 -13.18
N GLY A 331 0.81 -15.17 -14.29
CA GLY A 331 0.13 -15.22 -15.57
C GLY A 331 0.02 -16.66 -16.11
N GLY A 332 1.09 -17.46 -16.00
CA GLY A 332 1.10 -18.87 -16.36
C GLY A 332 0.12 -19.72 -15.53
N LEU A 333 0.03 -19.44 -14.23
CA LEU A 333 -0.94 -20.09 -13.33
C LEU A 333 -2.39 -19.72 -13.68
N LEU A 334 -2.67 -18.49 -14.11
CA LEU A 334 -3.98 -18.08 -14.59
C LEU A 334 -4.35 -18.77 -15.91
N VAL A 335 -3.38 -18.91 -16.84
CA VAL A 335 -3.58 -19.70 -18.06
C VAL A 335 -3.87 -21.16 -17.71
N LEU A 336 -3.13 -21.72 -16.77
CA LEU A 336 -3.36 -23.07 -16.27
C LEU A 336 -4.75 -23.20 -15.62
N LEU A 337 -5.21 -22.20 -14.87
CA LEU A 337 -6.55 -22.14 -14.28
C LEU A 337 -7.64 -22.14 -15.37
N ALA A 338 -7.48 -21.34 -16.42
CA ALA A 338 -8.41 -21.32 -17.54
C ALA A 338 -8.48 -22.67 -18.27
N CYS A 339 -7.37 -23.41 -18.32
CA CYS A 339 -7.27 -24.74 -18.92
C CYS A 339 -7.48 -25.88 -17.92
N ALA A 340 -7.93 -25.60 -16.67
CA ALA A 340 -8.03 -26.61 -15.63
C ALA A 340 -8.99 -27.76 -15.98
N LEU A 341 -10.12 -27.46 -16.63
CA LEU A 341 -11.10 -28.47 -17.06
C LEU A 341 -10.54 -29.44 -18.11
N PRO A 342 -9.99 -29.02 -19.26
CA PRO A 342 -9.40 -29.93 -20.22
C PRO A 342 -8.20 -30.69 -19.66
N ILE A 343 -7.40 -30.07 -18.79
CA ILE A 343 -6.26 -30.73 -18.14
C ILE A 343 -6.75 -31.83 -17.19
N SER A 344 -7.76 -31.55 -16.38
CA SER A 344 -8.35 -32.53 -15.48
C SER A 344 -8.91 -33.75 -16.23
N ASN A 345 -9.62 -33.52 -17.33
CA ASN A 345 -10.15 -34.60 -18.19
C ASN A 345 -9.03 -35.44 -18.79
N PHE A 346 -7.99 -34.81 -19.32
CA PHE A 346 -6.82 -35.51 -19.88
C PHE A 346 -6.09 -36.36 -18.81
N LEU A 347 -5.89 -35.81 -17.61
CA LEU A 347 -5.27 -36.55 -16.50
C LEU A 347 -6.14 -37.74 -16.06
N HIS A 348 -7.45 -37.59 -16.07
CA HIS A 348 -8.38 -38.65 -15.69
C HIS A 348 -8.38 -39.80 -16.70
N GLU A 349 -8.38 -39.51 -17.99
CA GLU A 349 -8.27 -40.53 -19.06
C GLU A 349 -6.97 -41.31 -18.96
N ARG A 350 -5.85 -40.60 -18.72
CA ARG A 350 -4.54 -41.23 -18.57
C ARG A 350 -4.45 -42.10 -17.31
N ALA A 351 -4.98 -41.64 -16.18
CA ALA A 351 -4.96 -42.41 -14.93
C ALA A 351 -5.82 -43.65 -15.01
N THR A 352 -6.97 -43.60 -15.68
CA THR A 352 -7.82 -44.80 -15.89
C THR A 352 -7.19 -45.79 -16.84
N SER A 353 -6.49 -45.33 -17.89
CA SER A 353 -5.80 -46.22 -18.83
C SER A 353 -4.55 -46.89 -18.26
N SER A 354 -3.92 -46.33 -17.22
CA SER A 354 -2.72 -46.87 -16.57
C SER A 354 -2.98 -47.69 -15.32
N GLY A 355 -4.23 -47.99 -15.00
CA GLY A 355 -4.58 -48.83 -13.81
C GLY A 355 -4.41 -48.10 -12.47
N LEU A 356 -4.09 -46.82 -12.45
CA LEU A 356 -3.92 -45.97 -11.27
C LEU A 356 -5.24 -45.30 -10.87
N ALA A 357 -6.34 -46.08 -10.87
CA ALA A 357 -7.68 -45.56 -10.56
C ALA A 357 -7.80 -44.90 -9.16
N GLU A 358 -6.98 -45.31 -8.18
CA GLU A 358 -6.93 -44.65 -6.88
C GLU A 358 -6.25 -43.27 -6.94
N ALA A 359 -5.22 -43.09 -7.77
CA ALA A 359 -4.57 -41.79 -7.97
C ALA A 359 -5.48 -40.78 -8.68
N SER A 360 -6.40 -41.26 -9.56
CA SER A 360 -7.36 -40.41 -10.24
C SER A 360 -8.40 -39.77 -9.31
N ARG A 361 -8.70 -40.39 -8.17
CA ARG A 361 -9.59 -39.83 -7.13
C ARG A 361 -8.94 -38.70 -6.36
N VAL A 362 -7.62 -38.68 -6.22
CA VAL A 362 -6.88 -37.60 -5.54
C VAL A 362 -6.71 -36.38 -6.43
N VAL A 363 -6.58 -36.59 -7.76
CA VAL A 363 -6.46 -35.49 -8.73
C VAL A 363 -7.84 -35.11 -9.27
N SER A 364 -8.70 -34.62 -8.39
CA SER A 364 -9.96 -34.02 -8.79
C SER A 364 -9.73 -32.61 -9.38
N LEU A 365 -10.64 -32.14 -10.28
CA LEU A 365 -10.61 -30.76 -10.79
C LEU A 365 -10.52 -29.75 -9.65
N LEU A 366 -11.22 -29.99 -8.54
CA LEU A 366 -11.20 -29.12 -7.36
C LEU A 366 -9.81 -29.07 -6.72
N SER A 367 -9.14 -30.21 -6.51
CA SER A 367 -7.79 -30.22 -5.90
C SER A 367 -6.75 -29.50 -6.79
N LEU A 368 -6.87 -29.65 -8.12
CA LEU A 368 -6.04 -28.93 -9.08
C LEU A 368 -6.25 -27.41 -8.96
N VAL A 369 -7.51 -26.97 -8.94
CA VAL A 369 -7.85 -25.53 -8.81
C VAL A 369 -7.41 -24.98 -7.45
N MET A 370 -7.59 -25.72 -6.37
CA MET A 370 -7.10 -25.32 -5.03
C MET A 370 -5.57 -25.14 -5.00
N GLY A 371 -4.83 -26.05 -5.63
CA GLY A 371 -3.38 -25.96 -5.74
C GLY A 371 -2.93 -24.74 -6.57
N ILE A 372 -3.60 -24.50 -7.71
CA ILE A 372 -3.35 -23.33 -8.55
C ILE A 372 -3.68 -22.06 -7.76
N ALA A 373 -4.82 -21.98 -7.06
CA ALA A 373 -5.22 -20.83 -6.27
C ALA A 373 -4.19 -20.51 -5.18
N PHE A 374 -3.68 -21.50 -4.46
CA PHE A 374 -2.60 -21.34 -3.49
C PHE A 374 -1.34 -20.73 -4.12
N MET A 375 -0.92 -21.27 -5.26
CA MET A 375 0.28 -20.76 -5.96
C MET A 375 0.07 -19.35 -6.53
N VAL A 376 -1.13 -19.03 -7.03
CA VAL A 376 -1.50 -17.67 -7.47
C VAL A 376 -1.43 -16.70 -6.31
N GLY A 377 -1.97 -17.08 -5.13
CA GLY A 377 -1.89 -16.26 -3.92
C GLY A 377 -0.46 -15.98 -3.49
N ALA A 378 0.41 -16.98 -3.50
CA ALA A 378 1.82 -16.82 -3.16
C ALA A 378 2.55 -15.91 -4.17
N ALA A 379 2.35 -16.13 -5.47
CA ALA A 379 2.92 -15.30 -6.52
C ALA A 379 2.43 -13.84 -6.44
N TYR A 380 1.12 -13.64 -6.19
CA TYR A 380 0.53 -12.32 -5.98
C TYR A 380 1.23 -11.55 -4.84
N ALA A 381 1.39 -12.17 -3.66
CA ALA A 381 2.02 -11.53 -2.53
C ALA A 381 3.48 -11.14 -2.83
N VAL A 382 4.21 -12.03 -3.49
CA VAL A 382 5.61 -11.78 -3.88
C VAL A 382 5.69 -10.60 -4.85
N VAL A 383 4.83 -10.53 -5.86
CA VAL A 383 4.83 -9.43 -6.85
C VAL A 383 4.39 -8.13 -6.19
N ALA A 384 3.25 -8.11 -5.50
CA ALA A 384 2.66 -6.90 -4.93
C ALA A 384 3.62 -6.22 -3.92
N ILE A 385 4.17 -6.99 -2.97
CA ILE A 385 5.06 -6.45 -1.95
C ILE A 385 6.39 -6.00 -2.56
N SER A 386 6.96 -6.79 -3.47
CA SER A 386 8.23 -6.43 -4.13
C SER A 386 8.07 -5.17 -4.98
N ALA A 387 6.97 -5.05 -5.74
CA ALA A 387 6.69 -3.87 -6.57
C ALA A 387 6.44 -2.63 -5.72
N GLN A 388 5.68 -2.75 -4.62
CA GLN A 388 5.46 -1.66 -3.66
C GLN A 388 6.77 -1.18 -3.04
N THR A 389 7.65 -2.10 -2.65
CA THR A 389 8.93 -1.77 -2.06
C THR A 389 9.87 -1.14 -3.10
N GLN A 390 9.90 -1.67 -4.32
CA GLN A 390 10.69 -1.11 -5.41
C GLN A 390 10.27 0.32 -5.72
N LEU A 391 8.96 0.59 -5.81
CA LEU A 391 8.45 1.94 -6.04
C LEU A 391 8.91 2.92 -4.94
N GLN A 392 8.89 2.48 -3.67
CA GLN A 392 9.34 3.31 -2.55
C GLN A 392 10.85 3.61 -2.60
N GLU A 393 11.65 2.69 -3.13
CA GLU A 393 13.11 2.88 -3.28
C GLU A 393 13.49 3.70 -4.50
N ASP A 394 12.73 3.58 -5.60
CA ASP A 394 12.96 4.32 -6.83
C ASP A 394 12.64 5.84 -6.68
N LEU A 395 11.93 6.23 -5.61
CA LEU A 395 11.56 7.63 -5.35
C LEU A 395 12.54 8.30 -4.40
N PRO A 396 13.09 9.50 -4.76
CA PRO A 396 13.91 10.34 -3.88
C PRO A 396 13.15 10.71 -2.59
N GLU A 397 13.90 10.86 -1.48
CA GLU A 397 13.29 11.09 -0.15
C GLU A 397 12.50 12.41 -0.05
N ASP A 398 12.99 13.46 -0.71
CA ASP A 398 12.44 14.81 -0.71
C ASP A 398 11.08 14.92 -1.43
N VAL A 399 10.85 14.09 -2.46
CA VAL A 399 9.60 14.09 -3.25
C VAL A 399 8.69 12.90 -2.94
N ARG A 400 9.16 11.93 -2.16
CA ARG A 400 8.48 10.64 -1.89
C ARG A 400 7.03 10.83 -1.44
N GLY A 401 6.74 11.74 -0.51
CA GLY A 401 5.38 11.92 0.02
C GLY A 401 4.38 12.44 -1.02
N ARG A 402 4.77 13.49 -1.78
CA ARG A 402 3.90 14.12 -2.79
C ARG A 402 3.70 13.21 -4.00
N VAL A 403 4.79 12.72 -4.57
CA VAL A 403 4.78 11.88 -5.78
C VAL A 403 4.12 10.53 -5.48
N PHE A 404 4.34 9.94 -4.31
CA PHE A 404 3.74 8.67 -3.92
C PHE A 404 2.20 8.74 -3.86
N GLY A 405 1.63 9.84 -3.38
CA GLY A 405 0.17 10.05 -3.40
C GLY A 405 -0.40 10.05 -4.83
N VAL A 406 0.24 10.78 -5.75
CA VAL A 406 -0.16 10.83 -7.17
C VAL A 406 0.00 9.48 -7.84
N LEU A 407 1.10 8.77 -7.55
CA LEU A 407 1.36 7.46 -8.14
C LEU A 407 0.36 6.40 -7.64
N ASN A 408 -0.03 6.45 -6.36
CA ASN A 408 -1.10 5.57 -5.84
C ASN A 408 -2.46 5.85 -6.49
N MET A 409 -2.78 7.10 -6.76
CA MET A 409 -3.98 7.47 -7.50
C MET A 409 -3.95 6.89 -8.93
N LEU A 410 -2.82 6.98 -9.62
CA LEU A 410 -2.64 6.39 -10.95
C LEU A 410 -2.77 4.86 -10.94
N VAL A 411 -2.22 4.19 -9.92
CA VAL A 411 -2.40 2.74 -9.71
C VAL A 411 -3.88 2.41 -9.52
N SER A 412 -4.61 3.19 -8.72
CA SER A 412 -6.04 2.98 -8.49
C SER A 412 -6.86 3.12 -9.77
N VAL A 413 -6.58 4.15 -10.58
CA VAL A 413 -7.24 4.35 -11.88
C VAL A 413 -6.88 3.24 -12.86
N ALA A 414 -5.61 2.83 -12.92
CA ALA A 414 -5.16 1.73 -13.78
C ALA A 414 -5.79 0.39 -13.39
N SER A 415 -6.00 0.16 -12.10
CA SER A 415 -6.66 -1.06 -11.59
C SER A 415 -8.16 -1.09 -11.89
N LEU A 416 -8.79 0.07 -12.01
CA LEU A 416 -10.23 0.19 -12.26
C LEU A 416 -10.61 -0.19 -13.70
N SER A 417 -9.79 0.20 -14.68
CA SER A 417 -10.12 0.04 -16.11
C SER A 417 -10.37 -1.41 -16.55
N PRO A 418 -9.60 -2.43 -16.12
CA PRO A 418 -9.89 -3.82 -16.48
C PRO A 418 -11.21 -4.34 -15.86
N ILE A 419 -11.58 -3.89 -14.66
CA ILE A 419 -12.79 -4.32 -13.98
C ILE A 419 -14.05 -3.91 -14.78
N LEU A 420 -14.01 -2.73 -15.42
CA LEU A 420 -15.09 -2.25 -16.29
C LEU A 420 -15.37 -3.19 -17.47
N VAL A 421 -14.32 -3.80 -18.02
CA VAL A 421 -14.40 -4.60 -19.25
C VAL A 421 -14.60 -6.09 -18.97
N VAL A 422 -13.95 -6.59 -17.91
CA VAL A 422 -13.88 -8.04 -17.63
C VAL A 422 -15.24 -8.65 -17.31
N GLY A 423 -16.11 -7.97 -16.55
CA GLY A 423 -17.44 -8.47 -16.22
C GLY A 423 -18.33 -8.65 -17.46
N PRO A 424 -18.58 -7.58 -18.25
CA PRO A 424 -19.33 -7.70 -19.50
C PRO A 424 -18.71 -8.69 -20.50
N ALA A 425 -17.40 -8.71 -20.64
CA ALA A 425 -16.71 -9.66 -21.50
C ALA A 425 -16.97 -11.11 -21.06
N ALA A 426 -16.92 -11.38 -19.75
CA ALA A 426 -17.16 -12.73 -19.23
C ALA A 426 -18.62 -13.19 -19.39
N ASP A 427 -19.57 -12.27 -19.34
CA ASP A 427 -20.98 -12.59 -19.59
C ASP A 427 -21.26 -12.85 -21.07
N LEU A 428 -20.46 -12.27 -22.01
CA LEU A 428 -20.61 -12.45 -23.46
C LEU A 428 -19.86 -13.68 -24.00
N VAL A 429 -18.60 -13.88 -23.63
CA VAL A 429 -17.74 -14.91 -24.23
C VAL A 429 -17.40 -16.07 -23.27
N GLY A 430 -17.87 -15.99 -22.03
CA GLY A 430 -17.53 -16.96 -20.99
C GLY A 430 -16.37 -16.51 -20.11
N ARG A 431 -16.24 -17.13 -18.95
CA ARG A 431 -15.25 -16.78 -17.92
C ARG A 431 -13.86 -17.32 -18.22
N GLU A 432 -13.80 -18.55 -18.71
CA GLU A 432 -12.54 -19.25 -19.04
C GLU A 432 -11.73 -18.52 -20.12
N PRO A 433 -12.28 -18.10 -21.27
CA PRO A 433 -11.55 -17.32 -22.27
C PRO A 433 -11.05 -15.98 -21.74
N VAL A 434 -11.82 -15.32 -20.87
CA VAL A 434 -11.41 -14.04 -20.27
C VAL A 434 -10.25 -14.25 -19.30
N ILE A 435 -10.29 -15.28 -18.43
CA ILE A 435 -9.18 -15.64 -17.55
C ILE A 435 -7.93 -15.99 -18.38
N LEU A 436 -8.08 -16.72 -19.49
CA LEU A 436 -6.99 -17.07 -20.40
C LEU A 436 -6.31 -15.80 -20.97
N VAL A 437 -7.11 -14.87 -21.49
CA VAL A 437 -6.61 -13.61 -22.07
C VAL A 437 -5.89 -12.77 -21.00
N VAL A 438 -6.46 -12.66 -19.81
CA VAL A 438 -5.85 -11.95 -18.68
C VAL A 438 -4.53 -12.62 -18.27
N GLY A 439 -4.50 -13.94 -18.13
CA GLY A 439 -3.29 -14.69 -17.79
C GLY A 439 -2.20 -14.53 -18.83
N ALA A 440 -2.56 -14.64 -20.12
CA ALA A 440 -1.64 -14.42 -21.25
C ALA A 440 -1.09 -12.98 -21.25
N PHE A 441 -1.94 -11.98 -21.02
CA PHE A 441 -1.52 -10.57 -20.91
C PHE A 441 -0.51 -10.37 -19.78
N VAL A 442 -0.77 -10.91 -18.60
CA VAL A 442 0.14 -10.80 -17.43
C VAL A 442 1.48 -11.48 -17.72
N CYS A 443 1.47 -12.67 -18.34
CA CYS A 443 2.68 -13.36 -18.77
C CYS A 443 3.49 -12.53 -19.76
N LEU A 444 2.84 -12.03 -20.82
CA LEU A 444 3.47 -11.23 -21.86
C LEU A 444 4.02 -9.92 -21.31
N TRP A 445 3.31 -9.27 -20.38
CA TRP A 445 3.79 -8.06 -19.70
C TRP A 445 5.05 -8.33 -18.88
N GLY A 446 5.07 -9.42 -18.11
CA GLY A 446 6.26 -9.86 -17.38
C GLY A 446 7.45 -10.15 -18.33
N ALA A 447 7.21 -10.82 -19.47
CA ALA A 447 8.22 -11.08 -20.48
C ALA A 447 8.69 -9.79 -21.17
N ALA A 448 7.78 -8.88 -21.53
CA ALA A 448 8.10 -7.57 -22.11
C ALA A 448 9.00 -6.74 -21.19
N SER A 449 8.76 -6.80 -19.87
CA SER A 449 9.62 -6.14 -18.90
C SER A 449 11.07 -6.65 -18.95
N ILE A 450 11.26 -7.95 -19.13
CA ILE A 450 12.60 -8.55 -19.26
C ILE A 450 13.32 -8.03 -20.52
N VAL A 451 12.60 -7.97 -21.63
CA VAL A 451 13.15 -7.50 -22.92
C VAL A 451 13.44 -6.00 -22.90
N SER A 452 12.61 -5.21 -22.22
CA SER A 452 12.76 -3.74 -22.10
C SER A 452 13.89 -3.31 -21.16
N ARG A 453 14.68 -4.23 -20.62
CA ARG A 453 15.86 -3.90 -19.82
C ARG A 453 16.85 -3.11 -20.66
N ARG A 454 16.86 -1.79 -20.49
CA ARG A 454 18.03 -1.01 -20.93
C ARG A 454 19.16 -1.30 -19.96
N PRO A 455 20.37 -1.66 -20.41
CA PRO A 455 21.51 -1.78 -19.52
C PRO A 455 21.68 -0.42 -18.85
N VAL A 456 21.60 -0.40 -17.52
CA VAL A 456 21.93 0.81 -16.74
C VAL A 456 23.42 1.03 -16.91
N VAL A 457 23.79 2.04 -17.68
CA VAL A 457 25.18 2.46 -17.96
C VAL A 457 25.90 2.93 -16.66
N GLY A 458 25.33 2.69 -15.48
CA GLY A 458 25.83 3.10 -14.18
C GLY A 458 26.42 2.00 -13.29
N ASP A 459 26.25 0.72 -13.60
CA ASP A 459 26.74 -0.36 -12.72
C ASP A 459 28.24 -0.69 -12.87
N VAL A 460 28.93 -0.05 -13.81
CA VAL A 460 30.39 -0.23 -13.99
C VAL A 460 31.20 0.66 -13.03
N ALA A 461 30.58 1.60 -12.32
CA ALA A 461 31.29 2.56 -11.46
C ALA A 461 31.28 2.22 -9.96
N ARG A 462 30.74 1.07 -9.55
CA ARG A 462 30.96 0.52 -8.21
C ARG A 462 31.86 -0.71 -8.26
N ALA A 463 33.07 -0.51 -8.77
CA ALA A 463 34.18 -1.35 -8.34
C ALA A 463 34.33 -1.17 -6.81
N PRO A 464 34.51 -2.24 -6.05
CA PRO A 464 34.73 -2.10 -4.62
C PRO A 464 35.93 -1.18 -4.41
N SER A 465 35.68 -0.06 -3.74
CA SER A 465 36.76 0.77 -3.22
C SER A 465 37.63 -0.14 -2.35
N THR A 466 38.81 -0.44 -2.82
CA THR A 466 39.88 -1.03 -2.02
C THR A 466 39.94 -0.26 -0.70
N PRO A 467 39.94 -0.93 0.45
CA PRO A 467 40.13 -0.25 1.71
C PRO A 467 41.52 0.39 1.72
N SER A 468 41.56 1.71 1.58
CA SER A 468 42.72 2.53 1.87
C SER A 468 42.99 2.46 3.38
N GLY A 469 43.82 1.54 3.78
CA GLY A 469 44.17 1.28 5.16
C GLY A 469 45.37 0.37 5.24
N ALA A 470 46.46 0.68 4.51
CA ALA A 470 47.77 0.17 4.84
C ALA A 470 48.42 1.15 5.84
N PRO A 471 48.93 0.69 6.98
CA PRO A 471 49.67 1.56 7.91
C PRO A 471 50.94 2.04 7.23
N VAL A 472 51.13 3.37 7.17
CA VAL A 472 52.39 3.99 6.78
C VAL A 472 53.37 3.78 7.95
N ASP A 473 54.40 2.97 7.73
CA ASP A 473 55.54 2.85 8.62
C ASP A 473 56.23 4.22 8.81
N PRO A 474 56.51 4.66 10.03
CA PRO A 474 57.17 5.93 10.30
C PRO A 474 58.70 5.74 10.32
N MET A 475 59.33 5.38 9.22
CA MET A 475 60.80 5.29 9.19
C MET A 475 61.37 5.58 7.81
N THR A 476 61.27 6.87 7.40
CA THR A 476 62.22 7.51 6.48
C THR A 476 61.96 9.02 6.47
N ALA A 477 62.27 9.66 7.58
CA ALA A 477 62.50 11.10 7.65
C ALA A 477 63.99 11.32 7.74
N ALA A 478 64.63 11.62 6.63
CA ALA A 478 65.92 12.39 6.59
C ALA A 478 66.39 12.46 5.14
N THR A 479 66.17 13.59 4.51
CA THR A 479 67.16 14.34 3.73
C THR A 479 66.50 15.53 3.05
N SER A 480 66.74 16.71 3.62
CA SER A 480 66.76 17.97 2.87
C SER A 480 67.89 17.98 1.88
N PRO A 481 67.70 18.61 0.70
CA PRO A 481 68.51 19.83 0.53
C PRO A 481 67.68 21.00 -0.06
N SER A 482 68.00 22.15 0.51
CA SER A 482 67.85 23.51 0.03
C SER A 482 68.42 23.72 -1.37
N ASP A 483 67.93 24.83 -1.94
CA ASP A 483 68.44 25.64 -3.05
C ASP A 483 67.87 25.38 -4.46
N LEU A 484 67.18 26.38 -4.83
CA LEU A 484 67.22 27.22 -6.04
C LEU A 484 65.81 27.85 -6.21
N GLY A 485 65.58 29.03 -5.83
CA GLY A 485 65.88 30.32 -6.35
C GLY A 485 65.00 30.69 -7.56
N VAL A 486 64.19 31.70 -7.39
CA VAL A 486 63.81 32.72 -8.36
C VAL A 486 62.36 33.25 -8.22
N THR A 487 62.28 34.47 -7.66
CA THR A 487 61.41 35.64 -7.95
C THR A 487 59.91 35.48 -8.04
N ALA A 488 59.24 35.93 -7.05
CA ALA A 488 58.50 37.19 -6.82
C ALA A 488 57.65 37.73 -7.97
N ALA A 489 56.35 37.75 -7.76
CA ALA A 489 55.47 38.87 -8.04
C ALA A 489 54.16 38.74 -7.24
N ALA A 490 53.96 39.68 -6.33
CA ALA A 490 52.78 39.86 -5.49
C ALA A 490 51.93 41.00 -6.08
N PRO A 491 50.87 41.48 -5.44
CA PRO A 491 49.47 41.27 -5.80
C PRO A 491 48.76 42.57 -6.18
N ALA A 492 47.62 42.51 -6.80
CA ALA A 492 46.76 43.67 -7.00
C ALA A 492 45.53 43.64 -6.09
N ARG A 493 45.50 44.65 -5.26
CA ARG A 493 44.51 44.98 -4.24
C ARG A 493 43.12 45.32 -4.81
N ALA A 494 42.16 44.96 -4.03
CA ALA A 494 40.81 45.46 -3.87
C ALA A 494 40.55 46.92 -4.14
N ARG A 495 39.38 47.25 -4.65
CA ARG A 495 38.68 48.49 -4.36
C ARG A 495 37.26 48.23 -3.91
N ARG A 496 37.04 48.53 -2.63
CA ARG A 496 35.75 48.90 -2.03
C ARG A 496 35.28 50.22 -2.63
N SER A 497 33.99 50.35 -2.85
CA SER A 497 33.29 51.66 -2.78
C SER A 497 31.87 51.47 -2.29
N ARG A 498 31.56 52.00 -1.14
CA ARG A 498 30.31 52.54 -0.59
C ARG A 498 30.42 54.08 -0.70
N PRO A 499 29.39 54.86 -0.35
CA PRO A 499 27.99 55.00 -0.76
C PRO A 499 27.65 56.47 -1.08
N GLY A 500 26.48 56.76 -1.61
CA GLY A 500 25.93 58.13 -1.65
C GLY A 500 24.41 58.02 -1.78
N ARG A 501 23.65 58.39 -0.94
CA ARG A 501 23.07 59.46 -0.15
C ARG A 501 22.49 60.59 -0.99
N ARG A 502 21.18 60.86 -0.72
CA ARG A 502 20.35 62.06 -0.90
C ARG A 502 19.83 62.32 -2.33
N ALA A 503 18.60 62.84 -2.53
CA ALA A 503 17.71 63.72 -1.75
C ALA A 503 16.30 63.68 -2.39
N ARG A 504 15.25 63.75 -1.57
CA ARG A 504 14.31 64.90 -1.44
C ARG A 504 13.64 65.37 -2.71
N GLY A 505 12.30 65.41 -2.67
CA GLY A 505 11.48 66.42 -3.24
C GLY A 505 10.02 66.02 -3.38
N ARG A 506 9.19 66.51 -2.45
CA ARG A 506 7.92 67.22 -2.56
C ARG A 506 6.88 66.63 -3.52
N ALA A 507 5.74 66.21 -3.03
CA ALA A 507 4.60 66.98 -2.49
C ALA A 507 3.69 67.52 -3.58
N VAL A 508 2.40 67.44 -3.25
CA VAL A 508 1.25 68.25 -3.69
C VAL A 508 0.32 67.46 -4.62
N GLU A 509 -0.78 67.13 -4.08
CA GLU A 509 -2.15 67.70 -4.01
C GLU A 509 -3.11 67.08 -5.03
N ASP A 510 -4.19 66.62 -4.44
CA ASP A 510 -5.59 66.97 -4.69
C ASP A 510 -6.33 66.41 -5.91
N GLY A 511 -7.53 65.95 -5.58
CA GLY A 511 -8.69 66.04 -6.44
C GLY A 511 -9.53 64.79 -6.52
N GLU A 512 -10.42 64.60 -5.59
CA GLU A 512 -11.90 64.54 -5.68
C GLU A 512 -12.52 63.85 -6.91
N ALA A 513 -13.44 62.97 -6.54
CA ALA A 513 -14.83 62.82 -7.01
C ALA A 513 -15.08 62.22 -8.43
N THR A 514 -15.58 61.04 -8.49
CA THR A 514 -17.00 60.66 -8.64
C THR A 514 -17.16 59.16 -8.42
#